data_9faa5acfbcebb84668156f8d99645c8a
#
_entry.id   9faa5acfbcebb84668156f8d99645c8a
#
_cell.length_a   1.000
_cell.length_b   1.000
_cell.length_c   1.000
_cell.angle_alpha   90.00
_cell.angle_beta   90.00
_cell.angle_gamma   90.00
#
_symmetry.space_group_name_H-M   'P 1'
#
loop_
_entity.id
_entity.type
_entity.pdbx_description
1 polymer ?
#
loop_
_entity_poly.entity_id
_entity_poly.type
_entity_poly.pdbx_seq_one_letter_code
_entity_poly.pdbx_strand_id
1 'polypeptide(L)'
;MEEMDREFFKKYHRAVVKANAKDVEKLKSKIGSVWADEFRAKTGAKLEGEEFNRALEDYLVNELRFCDHVDVKGEGEDLSIAVTGCHICHGNELLKAEGEPTLCPIVPTGLFSISRVSDRKASLQEVRKNGVVGECEICYKVN
;
A
#
# COMPACT_ATOMS: atom_id res chain seq x y z
N MET A 1 14.38 -7.15 -6.55
CA MET A 1 15.13 -5.87 -6.51
C MET A 1 16.54 -6.14 -5.99
N GLU A 2 17.54 -5.64 -6.66
CA GLU A 2 18.92 -5.82 -6.25
C GLU A 2 19.24 -5.00 -4.99
N GLU A 3 20.26 -5.39 -4.25
CA GLU A 3 20.63 -4.76 -2.99
C GLU A 3 20.93 -3.27 -3.15
N MET A 4 21.65 -2.90 -4.21
CA MET A 4 21.99 -1.51 -4.50
C MET A 4 20.72 -0.67 -4.71
N ASP A 5 19.74 -1.22 -5.42
CA ASP A 5 18.48 -0.55 -5.67
C ASP A 5 17.68 -0.38 -4.38
N ARG A 6 17.75 -1.37 -3.47
CA ARG A 6 17.10 -1.28 -2.17
C ARG A 6 17.69 -0.19 -1.31
N GLU A 7 19.01 -0.03 -1.30
CA GLU A 7 19.65 1.03 -0.54
C GLU A 7 19.27 2.41 -1.07
N PHE A 8 19.28 2.59 -2.39
CA PHE A 8 18.83 3.84 -3.00
C PHE A 8 17.38 4.12 -2.63
N PHE A 9 16.51 3.13 -2.76
CA PHE A 9 15.08 3.30 -2.48
C PHE A 9 14.82 3.70 -1.03
N LYS A 10 15.50 3.09 -0.07
CA LYS A 10 15.37 3.46 1.34
C LYS A 10 15.70 4.93 1.56
N LYS A 11 16.81 5.39 0.98
CA LYS A 11 17.28 6.76 1.13
C LYS A 11 16.38 7.75 0.40
N TYR A 12 15.90 7.37 -0.78
CA TYR A 12 14.96 8.18 -1.53
C TYR A 12 13.64 8.35 -0.79
N HIS A 13 13.10 7.26 -0.27
CA HIS A 13 11.87 7.28 0.51
C HIS A 13 12.02 8.21 1.73
N ARG A 14 13.12 8.06 2.47
CA ARG A 14 13.42 8.92 3.62
C ARG A 14 13.48 10.41 3.22
N ALA A 15 14.16 10.70 2.13
CA ALA A 15 14.32 12.09 1.66
C ALA A 15 12.98 12.70 1.27
N VAL A 16 12.14 11.95 0.53
CA VAL A 16 10.82 12.41 0.10
C VAL A 16 9.94 12.71 1.30
N VAL A 17 9.92 11.81 2.29
CA VAL A 17 9.09 12.01 3.49
C VAL A 17 9.59 13.18 4.32
N LYS A 18 10.91 13.29 4.53
CA LYS A 18 11.47 14.42 5.30
C LYS A 18 11.20 15.75 4.62
N ALA A 19 11.28 15.81 3.31
CA ALA A 19 10.99 17.01 2.54
C ALA A 19 9.51 17.43 2.63
N ASN A 20 8.63 16.51 2.98
CA ASN A 20 7.19 16.74 3.07
C ASN A 20 6.63 16.45 4.46
N ALA A 21 7.46 16.52 5.50
CA ALA A 21 7.10 16.08 6.86
C ALA A 21 5.83 16.75 7.40
N LYS A 22 5.57 18.01 7.04
CA LYS A 22 4.39 18.75 7.51
C LYS A 22 3.10 18.33 6.80
N ASP A 23 3.24 17.76 5.60
CA ASP A 23 2.10 17.38 4.75
C ASP A 23 2.09 15.90 4.38
N VAL A 24 2.71 15.06 5.23
CA VAL A 24 2.90 13.64 4.91
C VAL A 24 1.59 12.89 4.68
N GLU A 25 0.54 13.20 5.45
CA GLU A 25 -0.77 12.57 5.28
C GLU A 25 -1.40 12.95 3.94
N LYS A 26 -1.24 14.21 3.54
CA LYS A 26 -1.74 14.70 2.25
C LYS A 26 -0.96 14.04 1.10
N LEU A 27 0.35 13.94 1.23
CA LEU A 27 1.20 13.27 0.24
C LEU A 27 0.79 11.81 0.09
N LYS A 28 0.62 11.11 1.21
CA LYS A 28 0.20 9.70 1.23
C LYS A 28 -1.11 9.50 0.47
N SER A 29 -2.11 10.33 0.75
CA SER A 29 -3.41 10.24 0.09
C SER A 29 -3.31 10.53 -1.40
N LYS A 30 -2.50 11.50 -1.79
CA LYS A 30 -2.32 11.84 -3.21
C LYS A 30 -1.67 10.68 -3.98
N ILE A 31 -0.65 10.06 -3.42
CA ILE A 31 0.00 8.90 -4.04
C ILE A 31 -1.00 7.75 -4.19
N GLY A 32 -1.73 7.44 -3.12
CA GLY A 32 -2.75 6.39 -3.15
C GLY A 32 -3.82 6.65 -4.20
N SER A 33 -4.23 7.91 -4.34
CA SER A 33 -5.22 8.30 -5.36
C SER A 33 -4.69 8.09 -6.78
N VAL A 34 -3.45 8.50 -7.04
CA VAL A 34 -2.83 8.31 -8.36
C VAL A 34 -2.76 6.82 -8.72
N TRP A 35 -2.28 5.99 -7.79
CA TRP A 35 -2.16 4.56 -8.05
C TRP A 35 -3.51 3.86 -8.17
N ALA A 36 -4.51 4.26 -7.38
CA ALA A 36 -5.85 3.70 -7.52
C ALA A 36 -6.49 4.05 -8.87
N ASP A 37 -6.25 5.27 -9.37
CA ASP A 37 -6.71 5.68 -10.69
C ASP A 37 -6.02 4.88 -11.80
N GLU A 38 -4.72 4.65 -11.68
CA GLU A 38 -3.97 3.82 -12.62
C GLU A 38 -4.49 2.39 -12.62
N PHE A 39 -4.74 1.83 -11.45
CA PHE A 39 -5.32 0.50 -11.31
C PHE A 39 -6.71 0.44 -11.96
N ARG A 40 -7.55 1.43 -11.71
CA ARG A 40 -8.89 1.50 -12.33
C ARG A 40 -8.80 1.58 -13.85
N ALA A 41 -7.90 2.38 -14.37
CA ALA A 41 -7.69 2.49 -15.82
C ALA A 41 -7.24 1.15 -16.42
N LYS A 42 -6.38 0.44 -15.70
CA LYS A 42 -5.88 -0.86 -16.16
C LYS A 42 -6.95 -1.95 -16.15
N THR A 43 -7.83 -1.96 -15.13
CA THR A 43 -8.91 -2.95 -15.07
C THR A 43 -10.00 -2.68 -16.12
N GLY A 44 -10.22 -1.41 -16.45
CA GLY A 44 -11.17 -0.99 -17.46
C GLY A 44 -12.64 -1.20 -17.08
N ALA A 45 -12.93 -1.91 -16.00
CA ALA A 45 -14.27 -2.25 -15.59
C ALA A 45 -14.34 -2.46 -14.08
N LYS A 46 -15.55 -2.43 -13.54
CA LYS A 46 -15.80 -2.76 -12.14
C LYS A 46 -15.49 -4.24 -11.91
N LEU A 47 -14.78 -4.53 -10.82
CA LEU A 47 -14.47 -5.90 -10.39
C LEU A 47 -14.94 -6.11 -8.97
N GLU A 48 -15.37 -7.33 -8.65
CA GLU A 48 -15.84 -7.69 -7.31
C GLU A 48 -15.27 -9.05 -6.89
N GLY A 49 -15.25 -9.31 -5.58
CA GLY A 49 -14.88 -10.60 -5.02
C GLY A 49 -13.46 -11.03 -5.39
N GLU A 50 -13.31 -12.29 -5.76
CA GLU A 50 -12.01 -12.87 -6.09
C GLU A 50 -11.35 -12.21 -7.31
N GLU A 51 -12.14 -11.76 -8.28
CA GLU A 51 -11.56 -11.08 -9.44
C GLU A 51 -10.88 -9.78 -9.01
N PHE A 52 -11.51 -9.01 -8.13
CA PHE A 52 -10.91 -7.80 -7.57
C PHE A 52 -9.66 -8.15 -6.78
N ASN A 53 -9.73 -9.16 -5.91
CA ASN A 53 -8.62 -9.54 -5.05
C ASN A 53 -7.39 -9.95 -5.87
N ARG A 54 -7.59 -10.77 -6.90
CA ARG A 54 -6.48 -11.22 -7.75
C ARG A 54 -5.92 -10.09 -8.60
N ALA A 55 -6.79 -9.21 -9.13
CA ALA A 55 -6.34 -8.05 -9.90
C ALA A 55 -5.52 -7.09 -9.05
N LEU A 56 -5.94 -6.85 -7.81
CA LEU A 56 -5.20 -5.98 -6.89
C LEU A 56 -3.84 -6.59 -6.54
N GLU A 57 -3.78 -7.88 -6.27
CA GLU A 57 -2.50 -8.57 -6.04
C GLU A 57 -1.54 -8.40 -7.20
N ASP A 58 -2.04 -8.61 -8.41
CA ASP A 58 -1.22 -8.49 -9.62
C ASP A 58 -0.70 -7.06 -9.80
N TYR A 59 -1.57 -6.08 -9.60
CA TYR A 59 -1.17 -4.68 -9.71
C TYR A 59 -0.08 -4.33 -8.70
N LEU A 60 -0.28 -4.69 -7.44
CA LEU A 60 0.65 -4.35 -6.36
C LEU A 60 2.01 -5.02 -6.53
N VAL A 61 2.03 -6.30 -6.92
CA VAL A 61 3.27 -7.07 -7.01
C VAL A 61 3.97 -6.89 -8.36
N ASN A 62 3.23 -6.96 -9.46
CA ASN A 62 3.83 -6.99 -10.79
C ASN A 62 3.94 -5.64 -11.47
N GLU A 63 3.05 -4.70 -11.16
CA GLU A 63 3.09 -3.35 -11.71
C GLU A 63 3.84 -2.39 -10.78
N LEU A 64 3.40 -2.24 -9.53
CA LEU A 64 4.07 -1.35 -8.58
C LEU A 64 5.37 -1.94 -8.06
N ARG A 65 5.43 -3.25 -7.88
CA ARG A 65 6.64 -3.99 -7.50
C ARG A 65 7.28 -3.51 -6.20
N PHE A 66 6.43 -3.12 -5.24
CA PHE A 66 6.93 -2.60 -3.96
C PHE A 66 7.27 -3.69 -2.94
N CYS A 67 6.87 -4.93 -3.21
CA CYS A 67 7.05 -6.04 -2.29
C CYS A 67 7.22 -7.36 -3.05
N ASP A 68 7.60 -8.40 -2.32
CA ASP A 68 7.79 -9.73 -2.90
C ASP A 68 6.47 -10.47 -3.10
N HIS A 69 5.54 -10.32 -2.13
CA HIS A 69 4.29 -11.07 -2.16
C HIS A 69 3.18 -10.30 -1.45
N VAL A 70 1.98 -10.42 -2.01
CA VAL A 70 0.74 -9.86 -1.44
C VAL A 70 -0.34 -10.93 -1.52
N ASP A 71 -1.10 -11.08 -0.43
CA ASP A 71 -2.26 -11.94 -0.39
C ASP A 71 -3.46 -11.08 0.00
N VAL A 72 -4.40 -10.90 -0.94
CA VAL A 72 -5.62 -10.13 -0.71
C VAL A 72 -6.76 -11.10 -0.41
N LYS A 73 -7.37 -10.94 0.76
CA LYS A 73 -8.49 -11.78 1.22
C LYS A 73 -9.69 -10.93 1.55
N GLY A 74 -10.84 -11.31 1.02
CA GLY A 74 -12.10 -10.67 1.35
C GLY A 74 -13.04 -11.69 1.96
N GLU A 75 -13.65 -11.35 3.11
CA GLU A 75 -14.64 -12.19 3.77
C GLU A 75 -15.72 -11.29 4.39
N GLY A 76 -16.92 -11.32 3.81
CA GLY A 76 -18.01 -10.48 4.26
C GLY A 76 -17.69 -9.00 4.16
N GLU A 77 -17.67 -8.32 5.31
CA GLU A 77 -17.35 -6.91 5.40
C GLU A 77 -15.87 -6.65 5.66
N ASP A 78 -15.06 -7.69 5.72
CA ASP A 78 -13.63 -7.57 6.00
C ASP A 78 -12.83 -7.82 4.73
N LEU A 79 -11.83 -6.97 4.49
CA LEU A 79 -10.88 -7.17 3.41
C LEU A 79 -9.48 -6.87 3.94
N SER A 80 -8.55 -7.77 3.70
CA SER A 80 -7.17 -7.59 4.18
C SER A 80 -6.16 -7.77 3.05
N ILE A 81 -5.05 -7.03 3.19
CA ILE A 81 -3.88 -7.15 2.31
C ILE A 81 -2.71 -7.58 3.18
N ALA A 82 -2.29 -8.83 3.05
CA ALA A 82 -1.12 -9.34 3.77
C ALA A 82 0.11 -9.14 2.86
N VAL A 83 1.10 -8.40 3.36
CA VAL A 83 2.27 -7.98 2.59
C VAL A 83 3.52 -8.65 3.15
N THR A 84 4.37 -9.17 2.26
CA THR A 84 5.66 -9.78 2.60
C THR A 84 6.75 -9.18 1.73
N GLY A 85 7.88 -8.83 2.35
CA GLY A 85 9.03 -8.30 1.62
C GLY A 85 8.81 -6.87 1.09
N CYS A 86 8.13 -6.02 1.87
CA CYS A 86 7.86 -4.65 1.47
C CYS A 86 9.12 -3.78 1.57
N HIS A 87 9.50 -3.17 0.45
CA HIS A 87 10.68 -2.31 0.38
C HIS A 87 10.47 -0.96 1.07
N ILE A 88 9.22 -0.49 1.11
CA ILE A 88 8.84 0.78 1.74
C ILE A 88 9.11 0.74 3.25
N CYS A 89 8.87 -0.41 3.88
CA CYS A 89 9.04 -0.55 5.33
C CYS A 89 10.47 -0.30 5.77
N HIS A 90 11.46 -0.64 4.95
CA HIS A 90 12.86 -0.41 5.27
C HIS A 90 13.16 1.10 5.32
N GLY A 91 12.60 1.88 4.41
CA GLY A 91 12.69 3.34 4.46
C GLY A 91 12.01 3.93 5.67
N ASN A 92 10.86 3.38 6.04
CA ASN A 92 10.12 3.83 7.23
C ASN A 92 10.89 3.53 8.52
N GLU A 93 11.67 2.44 8.57
CA GLU A 93 12.50 2.18 9.73
C GLU A 93 13.59 3.25 9.92
N LEU A 94 14.16 3.76 8.82
CA LEU A 94 15.10 4.88 8.91
C LEU A 94 14.44 6.13 9.47
N LEU A 95 13.20 6.40 9.04
CA LEU A 95 12.43 7.56 9.53
C LEU A 95 12.10 7.43 11.01
N LYS A 96 11.68 6.24 11.45
CA LYS A 96 11.39 5.98 12.86
C LYS A 96 12.63 6.23 13.74
N ALA A 97 13.79 5.78 13.29
CA ALA A 97 15.03 5.96 14.03
C ALA A 97 15.40 7.43 14.20
N GLU A 98 14.94 8.30 13.30
CA GLU A 98 15.19 9.74 13.32
C GLU A 98 14.05 10.52 13.99
N GLY A 99 13.02 9.85 14.49
CA GLY A 99 11.83 10.50 15.08
C GLY A 99 10.95 11.20 14.06
N GLU A 100 11.06 10.84 12.79
CA GLU A 100 10.29 11.43 11.68
C GLU A 100 8.99 10.66 11.44
N PRO A 101 7.97 11.30 10.84
CA PRO A 101 6.78 10.58 10.44
C PRO A 101 7.09 9.54 9.36
N THR A 102 6.31 8.47 9.32
CA THR A 102 6.44 7.42 8.31
C THR A 102 5.36 7.58 7.25
N LEU A 103 5.54 6.92 6.10
CA LEU A 103 4.58 6.96 5.01
C LEU A 103 4.45 5.59 4.38
N CYS A 104 3.23 5.04 4.38
CA CYS A 104 2.90 3.83 3.64
C CYS A 104 1.80 4.17 2.63
N PRO A 105 2.15 4.35 1.34
CA PRO A 105 1.16 4.72 0.32
C PRO A 105 0.22 3.59 -0.04
N ILE A 106 0.52 2.35 0.36
CA ILE A 106 -0.30 1.18 0.02
C ILE A 106 -1.64 1.20 0.77
N VAL A 107 -1.65 1.73 2.00
CA VAL A 107 -2.89 1.85 2.78
C VAL A 107 -3.95 2.65 2.02
N PRO A 108 -3.69 3.89 1.57
CA PRO A 108 -4.69 4.63 0.79
C PRO A 108 -4.89 4.07 -0.62
N THR A 109 -3.88 3.42 -1.22
CA THR A 109 -4.05 2.78 -2.53
C THR A 109 -5.11 1.69 -2.45
N GLY A 110 -5.06 0.83 -1.43
CA GLY A 110 -6.08 -0.20 -1.21
C GLY A 110 -7.45 0.41 -0.97
N LEU A 111 -7.51 1.41 -0.09
CA LEU A 111 -8.76 2.08 0.26
C LEU A 111 -9.45 2.68 -0.97
N PHE A 112 -8.73 3.46 -1.76
CA PHE A 112 -9.29 4.09 -2.96
C PHE A 112 -9.59 3.09 -4.07
N SER A 113 -8.81 2.00 -4.17
CA SER A 113 -9.06 0.95 -5.15
C SER A 113 -10.37 0.21 -4.87
N ILE A 114 -10.66 -0.07 -3.61
CA ILE A 114 -11.93 -0.68 -3.22
C ILE A 114 -13.09 0.20 -3.67
N SER A 115 -12.99 1.50 -3.42
CA SER A 115 -14.03 2.46 -3.79
C SER A 115 -14.18 2.59 -5.30
N ARG A 116 -13.09 2.76 -6.03
CA ARG A 116 -13.11 3.10 -7.47
C ARG A 116 -13.30 1.90 -8.38
N VAL A 117 -12.82 0.72 -7.97
CA VAL A 117 -12.89 -0.49 -8.80
C VAL A 117 -14.04 -1.39 -8.38
N SER A 118 -14.27 -1.58 -7.08
CA SER A 118 -15.37 -2.40 -6.57
C SER A 118 -16.66 -1.62 -6.30
N ASP A 119 -16.60 -0.28 -6.35
CA ASP A 119 -17.75 0.58 -6.07
C ASP A 119 -18.36 0.29 -4.69
N ARG A 120 -17.51 0.06 -3.71
CA ARG A 120 -17.89 -0.21 -2.31
C ARG A 120 -17.26 0.85 -1.41
N LYS A 121 -17.92 1.13 -0.29
CA LYS A 121 -17.35 2.03 0.73
C LYS A 121 -16.39 1.25 1.60
N ALA A 122 -15.26 1.86 1.90
CA ALA A 122 -14.26 1.22 2.74
C ALA A 122 -13.67 2.22 3.73
N SER A 123 -13.23 1.69 4.85
CA SER A 123 -12.48 2.44 5.85
C SER A 123 -11.34 1.58 6.38
N LEU A 124 -10.25 2.22 6.74
CA LEU A 124 -9.12 1.51 7.36
C LEU A 124 -9.52 1.11 8.77
N GLN A 125 -9.37 -0.18 9.09
CA GLN A 125 -9.62 -0.70 10.43
C GLN A 125 -8.34 -0.70 11.25
N GLU A 126 -7.28 -1.35 10.74
CA GLU A 126 -5.99 -1.41 11.42
C GLU A 126 -4.90 -1.88 10.48
N VAL A 127 -3.65 -1.66 10.89
CA VAL A 127 -2.47 -2.26 10.26
C VAL A 127 -1.79 -3.11 11.32
N ARG A 128 -1.72 -4.41 11.10
CA ARG A 128 -1.10 -5.36 12.03
C ARG A 128 0.33 -5.62 11.60
N LYS A 129 1.25 -5.58 12.56
CA LYS A 129 2.67 -5.87 12.33
C LYS A 129 3.12 -6.98 13.26
N ASN A 130 3.97 -7.87 12.76
CA ASN A 130 4.49 -9.02 13.51
C ASN A 130 5.92 -8.82 14.01
N GLY A 131 6.50 -7.63 13.83
CA GLY A 131 7.87 -7.33 14.24
C GLY A 131 8.92 -7.61 13.17
N VAL A 132 8.54 -8.20 12.04
CA VAL A 132 9.45 -8.43 10.91
C VAL A 132 9.32 -7.25 9.94
N VAL A 133 10.43 -6.54 9.69
CA VAL A 133 10.44 -5.40 8.76
C VAL A 133 10.08 -5.89 7.36
N GLY A 134 9.10 -5.25 6.75
CA GLY A 134 8.62 -5.64 5.43
C GLY A 134 7.39 -6.53 5.44
N GLU A 135 6.89 -6.89 6.64
CA GLU A 135 5.67 -7.69 6.77
C GLU A 135 4.60 -6.93 7.54
N CYS A 136 3.41 -6.94 6.99
CA CYS A 136 2.23 -6.36 7.66
C CYS A 136 0.95 -6.91 7.06
N GLU A 137 -0.15 -6.70 7.77
CA GLU A 137 -1.50 -6.99 7.27
C GLU A 137 -2.33 -5.72 7.40
N ILE A 138 -2.81 -5.20 6.27
CA ILE A 138 -3.64 -4.01 6.22
C ILE A 138 -5.09 -4.45 6.18
N CYS A 139 -5.88 -4.05 7.17
CA CYS A 139 -7.27 -4.51 7.33
C CYS A 139 -8.24 -3.37 7.10
N TYR A 140 -9.23 -3.60 6.24
CA TYR A 140 -10.28 -2.64 5.91
C TYR A 140 -11.65 -3.20 6.29
N LYS A 141 -12.56 -2.30 6.67
CA LYS A 141 -14.00 -2.57 6.71
C LYS A 141 -14.60 -2.11 5.39
N VAL A 142 -15.42 -2.97 4.78
CA VAL A 142 -15.99 -2.75 3.45
C VAL A 142 -17.50 -2.98 3.51
N ASN A 143 -18.27 -2.05 2.96
CA ASN A 143 -19.74 -2.14 2.89
C ASN A 143 -20.21 -2.49 1.50
#